data_7ae7dff3e8b16aa0e54cb8f2e0b1f6f4
#
_entry.id   7ae7dff3e8b16aa0e54cb8f2e0b1f6f4
#
_cell.length_a   1.000
_cell.length_b   1.000
_cell.length_c   1.000
_cell.angle_alpha   90.00
_cell.angle_beta   90.00
_cell.angle_gamma   90.00
#
_symmetry.space_group_name_H-M   'P 1'
#
loop_
_entity.id
_entity.type
_entity.pdbx_description
1 polymer ?
#
loop_
_entity_poly.entity_id
_entity_poly.type
_entity_poly.pdbx_seq_one_letter_code
_entity_poly.pdbx_strand_id
1 'polypeptide(L)'
;MDDEPMSAEESLNLIAQQNRRNRRELGGGPARMLAAWALAWLLGWGFTYFATRTESIPGWVGGVVVAVLFVFAITYTGYVSARAGRGIRGPSKTVGAMYGYSWALSAIGLTVIDIRITQFGSLSSDQVSLLWSGTWLLLTGVLYLAGGMLWQDKLMYGLGAWMIVSAGLSVLVGFPANFLVLAICGGGGFLLGAIVYFVREKSGRR
;
A
#
# COMPACT_ATOMS: atom_id res chain seq x y z
N MET A 1 -30.68 -42.06 -8.41
CA MET A 1 -29.43 -41.28 -8.66
C MET A 1 -28.55 -41.60 -7.48
N ASP A 2 -27.64 -42.55 -7.71
CA ASP A 2 -26.71 -42.96 -6.63
C ASP A 2 -25.66 -41.87 -6.46
N ASP A 3 -25.80 -41.11 -5.38
CA ASP A 3 -24.74 -40.20 -4.91
C ASP A 3 -23.62 -41.03 -4.30
N GLU A 4 -22.77 -41.60 -5.17
CA GLU A 4 -21.56 -42.25 -4.72
C GLU A 4 -20.67 -41.19 -4.05
N PRO A 5 -20.24 -41.40 -2.80
CA PRO A 5 -19.43 -40.41 -2.11
C PRO A 5 -18.09 -40.24 -2.85
N MET A 6 -17.78 -39.00 -3.19
CA MET A 6 -16.56 -38.61 -3.91
C MET A 6 -15.32 -39.20 -3.23
N SER A 7 -14.44 -39.80 -3.99
CA SER A 7 -13.22 -40.40 -3.47
C SER A 7 -12.29 -39.31 -2.89
N ALA A 8 -11.41 -39.70 -1.96
CA ALA A 8 -10.43 -38.77 -1.37
C ALA A 8 -9.50 -38.18 -2.47
N GLU A 9 -9.20 -38.95 -3.51
CA GLU A 9 -8.38 -38.52 -4.64
C GLU A 9 -9.09 -37.47 -5.51
N GLU A 10 -10.38 -37.69 -5.80
CA GLU A 10 -11.21 -36.69 -6.51
C GLU A 10 -11.37 -35.41 -5.73
N SER A 11 -11.55 -35.49 -4.40
CA SER A 11 -11.62 -34.33 -3.52
C SER A 11 -10.32 -33.53 -3.55
N LEU A 12 -9.16 -34.20 -3.47
CA LEU A 12 -7.84 -33.54 -3.56
C LEU A 12 -7.61 -32.91 -4.93
N ASN A 13 -8.02 -33.59 -6.02
CA ASN A 13 -7.92 -33.05 -7.37
C ASN A 13 -8.80 -31.82 -7.57
N LEU A 14 -10.02 -31.80 -7.06
CA LEU A 14 -10.90 -30.64 -7.08
C LEU A 14 -10.32 -29.45 -6.30
N ILE A 15 -9.78 -29.70 -5.08
CA ILE A 15 -9.11 -28.67 -4.29
C ILE A 15 -7.90 -28.12 -5.03
N ALA A 16 -7.07 -28.98 -5.65
CA ALA A 16 -5.91 -28.57 -6.44
C ALA A 16 -6.32 -27.75 -7.67
N GLN A 17 -7.39 -28.16 -8.36
CA GLN A 17 -7.93 -27.45 -9.52
C GLN A 17 -8.53 -26.08 -9.12
N GLN A 18 -9.26 -26.02 -8.02
CA GLN A 18 -9.82 -24.78 -7.49
C GLN A 18 -8.71 -23.82 -7.04
N ASN A 19 -7.66 -24.33 -6.39
CA ASN A 19 -6.49 -23.55 -6.02
C ASN A 19 -5.73 -23.00 -7.24
N ARG A 20 -5.58 -23.79 -8.31
CA ARG A 20 -4.98 -23.34 -9.57
C ARG A 20 -5.84 -22.26 -10.25
N ARG A 21 -7.15 -22.41 -10.24
CA ARG A 21 -8.10 -21.42 -10.78
C ARG A 21 -8.05 -20.12 -9.99
N ASN A 22 -8.11 -20.18 -8.67
CA ASN A 22 -7.99 -19.03 -7.80
C ASN A 22 -6.65 -18.30 -8.00
N ARG A 23 -5.54 -19.04 -8.12
CA ARG A 23 -4.23 -18.44 -8.43
C ARG A 23 -4.18 -17.77 -9.80
N ARG A 24 -4.91 -18.26 -10.80
CA ARG A 24 -4.99 -17.62 -12.13
C ARG A 24 -5.87 -16.37 -12.11
N GLU A 25 -7.00 -16.41 -11.43
CA GLU A 25 -7.95 -15.30 -11.36
C GLU A 25 -7.47 -14.17 -10.43
N LEU A 26 -6.80 -14.49 -9.32
CA LEU A 26 -6.21 -13.56 -8.38
C LEU A 26 -4.75 -13.23 -8.70
N GLY A 27 -4.16 -13.93 -9.64
CA GLY A 27 -2.75 -13.82 -10.00
C GLY A 27 -2.34 -12.42 -10.40
N GLY A 28 -1.29 -11.89 -9.75
CA GLY A 28 -0.73 -10.58 -9.99
C GLY A 28 -1.44 -9.42 -9.30
N GLY A 29 -2.53 -9.64 -8.57
CA GLY A 29 -3.25 -8.58 -7.86
C GLY A 29 -2.34 -7.80 -6.89
N PRO A 30 -1.71 -8.45 -5.91
CA PRO A 30 -0.82 -7.77 -4.97
C PRO A 30 0.39 -7.12 -5.64
N ALA A 31 1.04 -7.80 -6.58
CA ALA A 31 2.17 -7.24 -7.31
C ALA A 31 1.81 -5.97 -8.10
N ARG A 32 0.67 -5.99 -8.79
CA ARG A 32 0.19 -4.85 -9.58
C ARG A 32 -0.24 -3.68 -8.69
N MET A 33 -0.90 -3.95 -7.56
CA MET A 33 -1.26 -2.91 -6.60
C MET A 33 -0.01 -2.24 -6.05
N LEU A 34 0.99 -3.00 -5.60
CA LEU A 34 2.25 -2.45 -5.14
C LEU A 34 3.01 -1.69 -6.23
N ALA A 35 2.97 -2.15 -7.48
CA ALA A 35 3.58 -1.43 -8.60
C ALA A 35 2.89 -0.07 -8.85
N ALA A 36 1.56 -0.01 -8.77
CA ALA A 36 0.83 1.25 -8.89
C ALA A 36 1.20 2.23 -7.77
N TRP A 37 1.29 1.75 -6.53
CA TRP A 37 1.75 2.55 -5.39
C TRP A 37 3.21 2.96 -5.51
N ALA A 38 4.09 2.05 -5.97
CA ALA A 38 5.49 2.37 -6.22
C ALA A 38 5.64 3.53 -7.21
N LEU A 39 4.92 3.48 -8.34
CA LEU A 39 4.90 4.56 -9.33
C LEU A 39 4.37 5.86 -8.73
N ALA A 40 3.26 5.81 -7.98
CA ALA A 40 2.67 6.98 -7.36
C ALA A 40 3.63 7.65 -6.36
N TRP A 41 4.35 6.87 -5.56
CA TRP A 41 5.31 7.39 -4.59
C TRP A 41 6.61 7.89 -5.25
N LEU A 42 7.20 7.11 -6.14
CA LEU A 42 8.44 7.49 -6.82
C LEU A 42 8.27 8.77 -7.65
N LEU A 43 7.22 8.81 -8.47
CA LEU A 43 6.97 9.96 -9.34
C LEU A 43 6.42 11.15 -8.56
N GLY A 44 5.46 10.94 -7.66
CA GLY A 44 4.82 12.02 -6.90
C GLY A 44 5.80 12.74 -5.99
N TRP A 45 6.44 11.99 -5.10
CA TRP A 45 7.38 12.60 -4.15
C TRP A 45 8.71 12.99 -4.79
N GLY A 46 9.18 12.24 -5.80
CA GLY A 46 10.36 12.62 -6.60
C GLY A 46 10.15 13.94 -7.32
N PHE A 47 8.98 14.12 -7.96
CA PHE A 47 8.61 15.38 -8.57
C PHE A 47 8.48 16.52 -7.52
N THR A 48 7.86 16.25 -6.37
CA THR A 48 7.73 17.23 -5.30
C THR A 48 9.09 17.68 -4.79
N TYR A 49 10.03 16.74 -4.60
CA TYR A 49 11.41 17.11 -4.24
C TYR A 49 12.06 18.01 -5.30
N PHE A 50 11.92 17.68 -6.56
CA PHE A 50 12.44 18.49 -7.66
C PHE A 50 11.78 19.87 -7.70
N ALA A 51 10.45 19.94 -7.58
CA ALA A 51 9.70 21.19 -7.60
C ALA A 51 10.11 22.13 -6.45
N THR A 52 10.39 21.59 -5.26
CA THR A 52 10.85 22.39 -4.11
C THR A 52 12.27 22.97 -4.27
N ARG A 53 13.05 22.43 -5.21
CA ARG A 53 14.40 22.91 -5.55
C ARG A 53 14.42 23.89 -6.71
N THR A 54 13.29 24.06 -7.38
CA THR A 54 13.19 24.85 -8.62
C THR A 54 12.27 26.05 -8.37
N GLU A 55 12.81 27.26 -8.38
CA GLU A 55 12.04 28.50 -8.13
C GLU A 55 10.91 28.75 -9.16
N SER A 56 11.04 28.17 -10.36
CA SER A 56 10.06 28.31 -11.44
C SER A 56 8.78 27.50 -11.24
N ILE A 57 8.75 26.55 -10.30
CA ILE A 57 7.58 25.69 -10.07
C ILE A 57 6.91 26.10 -8.75
N PRO A 58 5.64 26.55 -8.78
CA PRO A 58 4.91 26.85 -7.55
C PRO A 58 4.82 25.62 -6.64
N GLY A 59 5.08 25.77 -5.35
CA GLY A 59 5.17 24.64 -4.39
C GLY A 59 3.90 23.77 -4.30
N TRP A 60 2.72 24.34 -4.57
CA TRP A 60 1.46 23.60 -4.58
C TRP A 60 1.36 22.56 -5.71
N VAL A 61 2.13 22.73 -6.82
CA VAL A 61 2.09 21.80 -7.97
C VAL A 61 2.53 20.40 -7.57
N GLY A 62 3.56 20.29 -6.70
CA GLY A 62 3.99 19.00 -6.15
C GLY A 62 2.86 18.27 -5.43
N GLY A 63 2.13 19.00 -4.58
CA GLY A 63 0.97 18.46 -3.87
C GLY A 63 -0.14 17.96 -4.80
N VAL A 64 -0.43 18.71 -5.87
CA VAL A 64 -1.44 18.29 -6.88
C VAL A 64 -0.99 17.02 -7.60
N VAL A 65 0.28 16.93 -8.01
CA VAL A 65 0.81 15.72 -8.68
C VAL A 65 0.70 14.50 -7.76
N VAL A 66 1.10 14.63 -6.49
CA VAL A 66 0.94 13.55 -5.50
C VAL A 66 -0.53 13.16 -5.34
N ALA A 67 -1.43 14.14 -5.18
CA ALA A 67 -2.86 13.89 -5.02
C ALA A 67 -3.45 13.10 -6.20
N VAL A 68 -3.16 13.51 -7.45
CA VAL A 68 -3.64 12.82 -8.65
C VAL A 68 -3.13 11.39 -8.73
N LEU A 69 -1.83 11.18 -8.49
CA LEU A 69 -1.23 9.84 -8.52
C LEU A 69 -1.77 8.94 -7.40
N PHE A 70 -2.04 9.49 -6.21
CA PHE A 70 -2.60 8.75 -5.09
C PHE A 70 -4.07 8.39 -5.34
N VAL A 71 -4.88 9.31 -5.89
CA VAL A 71 -6.27 9.01 -6.30
C VAL A 71 -6.28 7.87 -7.31
N PHE A 72 -5.37 7.90 -8.29
CA PHE A 72 -5.23 6.79 -9.24
C PHE A 72 -4.89 5.47 -8.53
N ALA A 73 -3.87 5.46 -7.65
CA ALA A 73 -3.45 4.25 -6.93
C ALA A 73 -4.56 3.70 -6.01
N ILE A 74 -5.29 4.57 -5.30
CA ILE A 74 -6.43 4.21 -4.46
C ILE A 74 -7.55 3.59 -5.31
N THR A 75 -7.94 4.25 -6.40
CA THR A 75 -9.01 3.77 -7.29
C THR A 75 -8.64 2.42 -7.90
N TYR A 76 -7.40 2.29 -8.36
CA TYR A 76 -6.89 1.03 -8.91
C TYR A 76 -6.88 -0.09 -7.86
N THR A 77 -6.41 0.21 -6.64
CA THR A 77 -6.42 -0.76 -5.52
C THR A 77 -7.84 -1.18 -5.18
N GLY A 78 -8.78 -0.23 -5.10
CA GLY A 78 -10.20 -0.50 -4.89
C GLY A 78 -10.80 -1.40 -5.97
N TYR A 79 -10.51 -1.11 -7.23
CA TYR A 79 -10.95 -1.92 -8.38
C TYR A 79 -10.43 -3.35 -8.30
N VAL A 80 -9.12 -3.53 -8.08
CA VAL A 80 -8.50 -4.86 -7.99
C VAL A 80 -9.04 -5.63 -6.79
N SER A 81 -9.17 -4.98 -5.63
CA SER A 81 -9.70 -5.59 -4.41
C SER A 81 -11.17 -6.00 -4.56
N ALA A 82 -12.01 -5.14 -5.16
CA ALA A 82 -13.41 -5.45 -5.44
C ALA A 82 -13.55 -6.63 -6.41
N ARG A 83 -12.68 -6.71 -7.42
CA ARG A 83 -12.67 -7.83 -8.37
C ARG A 83 -12.21 -9.13 -7.69
N ALA A 84 -11.17 -9.07 -6.87
CA ALA A 84 -10.67 -10.21 -6.12
C ALA A 84 -11.70 -10.72 -5.08
N GLY A 85 -12.48 -9.82 -4.49
CA GLY A 85 -13.54 -10.15 -3.53
C GLY A 85 -14.80 -10.76 -4.13
N ARG A 86 -14.97 -10.75 -5.47
CA ARG A 86 -16.13 -11.36 -6.13
C ARG A 86 -16.09 -12.87 -5.97
N GLY A 87 -17.11 -13.41 -5.34
CA GLY A 87 -17.22 -14.85 -5.09
C GLY A 87 -16.66 -15.33 -3.75
N ILE A 88 -15.92 -14.50 -3.02
CA ILE A 88 -15.50 -14.82 -1.66
C ILE A 88 -16.67 -14.62 -0.71
N ARG A 89 -16.96 -15.66 0.10
CA ARG A 89 -18.01 -15.67 1.14
C ARG A 89 -17.38 -16.08 2.48
N GLY A 90 -18.03 -15.68 3.58
CA GLY A 90 -17.62 -16.10 4.93
C GLY A 90 -16.61 -15.18 5.61
N PRO A 91 -15.92 -15.66 6.67
CA PRO A 91 -15.07 -14.85 7.55
C PRO A 91 -13.98 -14.07 6.84
N SER A 92 -13.34 -14.63 5.80
CA SER A 92 -12.28 -13.96 5.03
C SER A 92 -12.74 -12.66 4.36
N LYS A 93 -14.01 -12.61 3.89
CA LYS A 93 -14.60 -11.39 3.33
C LYS A 93 -14.74 -10.30 4.38
N THR A 94 -15.21 -10.69 5.57
CA THR A 94 -15.39 -9.77 6.71
C THR A 94 -14.04 -9.19 7.15
N VAL A 95 -13.03 -10.04 7.32
CA VAL A 95 -11.66 -9.58 7.69
C VAL A 95 -11.11 -8.61 6.65
N GLY A 96 -11.24 -8.91 5.36
CA GLY A 96 -10.81 -8.02 4.30
C GLY A 96 -11.53 -6.67 4.31
N ALA A 97 -12.84 -6.68 4.55
CA ALA A 97 -13.63 -5.44 4.66
C ALA A 97 -13.22 -4.61 5.89
N MET A 98 -13.07 -5.26 7.06
CA MET A 98 -12.62 -4.59 8.29
C MET A 98 -11.24 -3.95 8.10
N TYR A 99 -10.31 -4.66 7.45
CA TYR A 99 -9.01 -4.10 7.13
C TYR A 99 -9.08 -2.90 6.18
N GLY A 100 -9.93 -2.96 5.15
CA GLY A 100 -10.18 -1.83 4.26
C GLY A 100 -10.76 -0.61 5.00
N TYR A 101 -11.72 -0.83 5.90
CA TYR A 101 -12.26 0.24 6.76
C TYR A 101 -11.23 0.80 7.73
N SER A 102 -10.31 -0.03 8.25
CA SER A 102 -9.22 0.45 9.10
C SER A 102 -8.35 1.48 8.39
N TRP A 103 -8.05 1.28 7.10
CA TRP A 103 -7.36 2.27 6.28
C TRP A 103 -8.12 3.60 6.20
N ALA A 104 -9.40 3.54 5.86
CA ALA A 104 -10.21 4.75 5.71
C ALA A 104 -10.37 5.52 7.03
N LEU A 105 -10.70 4.82 8.11
CA LEU A 105 -10.89 5.43 9.43
C LEU A 105 -9.59 6.03 9.96
N SER A 106 -8.47 5.31 9.84
CA SER A 106 -7.17 5.80 10.29
C SER A 106 -6.71 6.99 9.46
N ALA A 107 -6.92 6.98 8.14
CA ALA A 107 -6.59 8.10 7.26
C ALA A 107 -7.41 9.35 7.62
N ILE A 108 -8.72 9.22 7.85
CA ILE A 108 -9.58 10.32 8.26
C ILE A 108 -9.13 10.87 9.62
N GLY A 109 -8.93 10.01 10.61
CA GLY A 109 -8.49 10.42 11.95
C GLY A 109 -7.15 11.12 11.92
N LEU A 110 -6.16 10.57 11.20
CA LEU A 110 -4.85 11.18 11.07
C LEU A 110 -4.92 12.54 10.35
N THR A 111 -5.69 12.63 9.26
CA THR A 111 -5.88 13.91 8.53
C THR A 111 -6.42 14.99 9.46
N VAL A 112 -7.43 14.68 10.28
CA VAL A 112 -8.00 15.64 11.25
C VAL A 112 -6.94 16.07 12.27
N ILE A 113 -6.16 15.13 12.77
CA ILE A 113 -5.08 15.41 13.74
C ILE A 113 -4.03 16.32 13.09
N ASP A 114 -3.53 15.96 11.91
CA ASP A 114 -2.48 16.72 11.22
C ASP A 114 -2.96 18.14 10.88
N ILE A 115 -4.21 18.30 10.40
CA ILE A 115 -4.81 19.63 10.16
C ILE A 115 -4.86 20.45 11.45
N ARG A 116 -5.31 19.87 12.57
CA ARG A 116 -5.43 20.61 13.83
C ARG A 116 -4.06 20.98 14.38
N ILE A 117 -3.08 20.10 14.34
CA ILE A 117 -1.70 20.40 14.74
C ILE A 117 -1.12 21.52 13.88
N THR A 118 -1.32 21.46 12.56
CA THR A 118 -0.86 22.49 11.62
C THR A 118 -1.51 23.85 11.90
N GLN A 119 -2.80 23.89 12.21
CA GLN A 119 -3.53 25.13 12.48
C GLN A 119 -3.16 25.78 13.82
N PHE A 120 -2.93 25.00 14.87
CA PHE A 120 -2.68 25.52 16.22
C PHE A 120 -1.21 25.54 16.62
N GLY A 121 -0.37 24.74 15.96
CA GLY A 121 1.02 24.52 16.37
C GLY A 121 1.99 25.63 15.98
N SER A 122 1.57 26.69 15.28
CA SER A 122 2.49 27.73 14.76
C SER A 122 3.70 27.14 14.01
N LEU A 123 3.48 26.03 13.31
CA LEU A 123 4.52 25.31 12.60
C LEU A 123 4.94 26.06 11.33
N SER A 124 6.24 26.06 11.03
CA SER A 124 6.73 26.49 9.73
C SER A 124 6.27 25.54 8.62
N SER A 125 6.28 25.99 7.36
CA SER A 125 5.95 25.15 6.20
C SER A 125 6.78 23.86 6.13
N ASP A 126 8.06 23.94 6.53
CA ASP A 126 8.98 22.81 6.56
C ASP A 126 8.55 21.79 7.65
N GLN A 127 8.21 22.29 8.84
CA GLN A 127 7.73 21.46 9.94
C GLN A 127 6.40 20.77 9.60
N VAL A 128 5.49 21.47 8.92
CA VAL A 128 4.24 20.90 8.41
C VAL A 128 4.55 19.76 7.43
N SER A 129 5.48 19.98 6.50
CA SER A 129 5.90 18.94 5.55
C SER A 129 6.47 17.69 6.24
N LEU A 130 7.29 17.89 7.29
CA LEU A 130 7.86 16.79 8.07
C LEU A 130 6.79 16.05 8.89
N LEU A 131 5.85 16.75 9.49
CA LEU A 131 4.73 16.17 10.21
C LEU A 131 3.93 15.25 9.29
N TRP A 132 3.42 15.78 8.20
CA TRP A 132 2.59 15.02 7.27
C TRP A 132 3.34 13.84 6.65
N SER A 133 4.58 14.01 6.23
CA SER A 133 5.36 12.92 5.66
C SER A 133 5.63 11.79 6.66
N GLY A 134 6.01 12.15 7.89
CA GLY A 134 6.31 11.18 8.95
C GLY A 134 5.07 10.41 9.40
N THR A 135 3.98 11.11 9.70
CA THR A 135 2.73 10.51 10.21
C THR A 135 2.07 9.60 9.18
N TRP A 136 1.99 10.00 7.91
CA TRP A 136 1.40 9.18 6.86
C TRP A 136 2.23 7.96 6.51
N LEU A 137 3.57 8.08 6.51
CA LEU A 137 4.44 6.93 6.28
C LEU A 137 4.40 5.96 7.47
N LEU A 138 4.33 6.47 8.70
CA LEU A 138 4.12 5.68 9.91
C LEU A 138 2.79 4.93 9.87
N LEU A 139 1.68 5.60 9.54
CA LEU A 139 0.37 4.97 9.39
C LEU A 139 0.41 3.83 8.36
N THR A 140 1.01 4.10 7.20
CA THR A 140 1.19 3.10 6.16
C THR A 140 1.93 1.87 6.69
N GLY A 141 3.03 2.09 7.41
CA GLY A 141 3.82 1.02 8.00
C GLY A 141 3.05 0.19 9.02
N VAL A 142 2.32 0.83 9.94
CA VAL A 142 1.50 0.15 10.94
C VAL A 142 0.41 -0.71 10.31
N LEU A 143 -0.29 -0.18 9.30
CA LEU A 143 -1.33 -0.94 8.61
C LEU A 143 -0.76 -2.10 7.78
N TYR A 144 0.44 -1.94 7.20
CA TYR A 144 1.14 -3.06 6.54
C TYR A 144 1.59 -4.13 7.53
N LEU A 145 2.07 -3.76 8.73
CA LEU A 145 2.34 -4.73 9.80
C LEU A 145 1.07 -5.50 10.18
N ALA A 146 -0.03 -4.77 10.42
CA ALA A 146 -1.32 -5.38 10.76
C ALA A 146 -1.80 -6.34 9.67
N GLY A 147 -1.75 -5.94 8.40
CA GLY A 147 -2.09 -6.79 7.28
C GLY A 147 -1.17 -8.01 7.17
N GLY A 148 0.13 -7.83 7.36
CA GLY A 148 1.09 -8.93 7.37
C GLY A 148 0.80 -9.97 8.45
N MET A 149 0.37 -9.53 9.65
CA MET A 149 -0.09 -10.41 10.73
C MET A 149 -1.39 -11.11 10.39
N LEU A 150 -2.39 -10.38 9.84
CA LEU A 150 -3.70 -10.93 9.51
C LEU A 150 -3.62 -12.04 8.45
N TRP A 151 -2.79 -11.86 7.44
CA TRP A 151 -2.65 -12.83 6.33
C TRP A 151 -1.41 -13.71 6.43
N GLN A 152 -0.65 -13.60 7.54
CA GLN A 152 0.61 -14.34 7.76
C GLN A 152 1.60 -14.12 6.60
N ASP A 153 1.61 -12.92 6.03
CA ASP A 153 2.48 -12.53 4.93
C ASP A 153 3.73 -11.81 5.45
N LYS A 154 4.82 -12.55 5.49
CA LYS A 154 6.13 -12.04 5.97
C LYS A 154 6.67 -10.89 5.13
N LEU A 155 6.36 -10.86 3.81
CA LEU A 155 6.80 -9.75 2.95
C LEU A 155 6.05 -8.47 3.28
N MET A 156 4.72 -8.55 3.40
CA MET A 156 3.89 -7.43 3.79
C MET A 156 4.29 -6.90 5.18
N TYR A 157 4.55 -7.80 6.13
CA TYR A 157 5.04 -7.45 7.46
C TYR A 157 6.40 -6.73 7.40
N GLY A 158 7.35 -7.25 6.62
CA GLY A 158 8.67 -6.64 6.41
C GLY A 158 8.59 -5.27 5.75
N LEU A 159 7.69 -5.10 4.76
CA LEU A 159 7.42 -3.78 4.17
C LEU A 159 6.86 -2.80 5.20
N GLY A 160 5.98 -3.26 6.10
CA GLY A 160 5.46 -2.44 7.19
C GLY A 160 6.57 -1.94 8.11
N ALA A 161 7.44 -2.83 8.56
CA ALA A 161 8.60 -2.48 9.39
C ALA A 161 9.53 -1.49 8.67
N TRP A 162 9.82 -1.73 7.39
CA TRP A 162 10.60 -0.81 6.55
C TRP A 162 9.99 0.59 6.46
N MET A 163 8.66 0.68 6.26
CA MET A 163 7.96 1.97 6.20
C MET A 163 8.04 2.74 7.52
N ILE A 164 7.96 2.05 8.67
CA ILE A 164 8.09 2.68 9.98
C ILE A 164 9.51 3.27 10.17
N VAL A 165 10.55 2.51 9.82
CA VAL A 165 11.93 3.00 9.86
C VAL A 165 12.10 4.20 8.93
N SER A 166 11.53 4.11 7.73
CA SER A 166 11.57 5.20 6.75
C SER A 166 10.80 6.44 7.22
N ALA A 167 9.73 6.29 8.01
CA ALA A 167 9.01 7.41 8.61
C ALA A 167 9.91 8.21 9.55
N GLY A 168 10.60 7.53 10.46
CA GLY A 168 11.59 8.17 11.32
C GLY A 168 12.70 8.84 10.54
N LEU A 169 13.26 8.15 9.54
CA LEU A 169 14.30 8.69 8.68
C LEU A 169 13.84 9.95 7.93
N SER A 170 12.60 9.97 7.42
CA SER A 170 12.08 11.13 6.68
C SER A 170 12.04 12.41 7.53
N VAL A 171 11.75 12.28 8.81
CA VAL A 171 11.76 13.41 9.74
C VAL A 171 13.19 13.82 10.11
N LEU A 172 14.08 12.85 10.31
CA LEU A 172 15.48 13.09 10.70
C LEU A 172 16.28 13.83 9.62
N VAL A 173 16.08 13.51 8.35
CA VAL A 173 16.82 14.16 7.25
C VAL A 173 16.36 15.60 6.99
N GLY A 174 15.18 15.96 7.44
CA GLY A 174 14.63 17.31 7.30
C GLY A 174 14.09 17.64 5.91
N PHE A 175 13.54 18.85 5.79
CA PHE A 175 13.01 19.38 4.52
C PHE A 175 14.16 19.95 3.65
N PRO A 176 14.13 19.80 2.31
CA PRO A 176 13.15 19.02 1.51
C PRO A 176 13.56 17.55 1.29
N ALA A 177 14.62 17.07 1.95
CA ALA A 177 15.13 15.70 1.75
C ALA A 177 14.13 14.61 2.20
N ASN A 178 13.18 14.95 3.09
CA ASN A 178 12.07 14.06 3.45
C ASN A 178 11.33 13.52 2.23
N PHE A 179 11.11 14.33 1.19
CA PHE A 179 10.45 13.88 -0.04
C PHE A 179 11.26 12.82 -0.81
N LEU A 180 12.60 12.90 -0.78
CA LEU A 180 13.46 11.85 -1.34
C LEU A 180 13.32 10.54 -0.56
N VAL A 181 13.23 10.61 0.78
CA VAL A 181 13.00 9.41 1.59
C VAL A 181 11.64 8.78 1.25
N LEU A 182 10.59 9.58 1.09
CA LEU A 182 9.28 9.07 0.67
C LEU A 182 9.36 8.43 -0.72
N ALA A 183 10.04 9.06 -1.67
CA ALA A 183 10.19 8.51 -3.01
C ALA A 183 11.02 7.22 -2.99
N ILE A 184 12.25 7.26 -2.49
CA ILE A 184 13.21 6.15 -2.61
C ILE A 184 12.88 5.03 -1.62
N CYS A 185 12.69 5.36 -0.32
CA CYS A 185 12.41 4.33 0.68
C CYS A 185 10.96 3.86 0.61
N GLY A 186 10.01 4.78 0.49
CA GLY A 186 8.58 4.44 0.35
C GLY A 186 8.29 3.80 -1.01
N GLY A 187 8.49 4.52 -2.09
CA GLY A 187 8.23 4.05 -3.45
C GLY A 187 9.12 2.88 -3.86
N GLY A 188 10.42 2.92 -3.52
CA GLY A 188 11.36 1.82 -3.75
C GLY A 188 11.01 0.57 -2.96
N GLY A 189 10.57 0.71 -1.70
CA GLY A 189 10.06 -0.41 -0.90
C GLY A 189 8.86 -1.10 -1.56
N PHE A 190 7.88 -0.33 -2.04
CA PHE A 190 6.75 -0.87 -2.79
C PHE A 190 7.19 -1.53 -4.10
N LEU A 191 8.15 -0.97 -4.81
CA LEU A 191 8.68 -1.56 -6.05
C LEU A 191 9.35 -2.91 -5.80
N LEU A 192 10.21 -3.00 -4.77
CA LEU A 192 10.83 -4.26 -4.37
C LEU A 192 9.78 -5.29 -3.96
N GLY A 193 8.78 -4.89 -3.19
CA GLY A 193 7.64 -5.74 -2.85
C GLY A 193 6.90 -6.25 -4.07
N ALA A 194 6.61 -5.39 -5.04
CA ALA A 194 5.97 -5.76 -6.31
C ALA A 194 6.79 -6.80 -7.08
N ILE A 195 8.10 -6.60 -7.18
CA ILE A 195 9.03 -7.52 -7.86
C ILE A 195 9.03 -8.88 -7.16
N VAL A 196 9.13 -8.91 -5.83
CA VAL A 196 9.15 -10.17 -5.06
C VAL A 196 7.84 -10.94 -5.23
N TYR A 197 6.67 -10.27 -5.15
CA TYR A 197 5.39 -10.93 -5.40
C TYR A 197 5.30 -11.46 -6.83
N PHE A 198 5.74 -10.70 -7.81
CA PHE A 198 5.74 -11.13 -9.22
C PHE A 198 6.63 -12.35 -9.47
N VAL A 199 7.83 -12.40 -8.87
CA VAL A 199 8.73 -13.54 -8.98
C VAL A 199 8.14 -14.78 -8.30
N ARG A 200 7.59 -14.63 -7.08
CA ARG A 200 6.92 -15.73 -6.36
C ARG A 200 5.75 -16.30 -7.16
N GLU A 201 4.98 -15.46 -7.82
CA GLU A 201 3.86 -15.88 -8.67
C GLU A 201 4.34 -16.69 -9.88
N LYS A 202 5.42 -16.26 -10.55
CA LYS A 202 6.00 -17.00 -11.67
C LYS A 202 6.60 -18.34 -11.23
N SER A 203 7.29 -18.38 -10.10
CA SER A 203 7.90 -19.59 -9.56
C SER A 203 6.87 -20.64 -9.10
N GLY A 204 5.72 -20.20 -8.61
CA GLY A 204 4.61 -21.10 -8.24
C GLY A 204 3.77 -21.62 -9.43
N ARG A 205 4.10 -21.19 -10.66
CA ARG A 205 3.48 -21.68 -11.90
C ARG A 205 4.28 -22.78 -12.59
N ARG A 206 5.49 -23.07 -12.14
CA ARG A 206 6.33 -24.18 -12.61
C ARG A 206 6.16 -25.37 -11.68
#